data_c50cf835ab6b11fb6a8c844e5100e51a
#
_entry.id   c50cf835ab6b11fb6a8c844e5100e51a
#
_cell.length_a   1.000
_cell.length_b   1.000
_cell.length_c   1.000
_cell.angle_alpha   90.00
_cell.angle_beta   90.00
_cell.angle_gamma   90.00
#
_symmetry.space_group_name_H-M   'P 1'
#
loop_
_entity.id
_entity.type
_entity.pdbx_description
1 polymer ?
#
loop_
_entity_poly.entity_id
_entity_poly.type
_entity_poly.pdbx_seq_one_letter_code
_entity_poly.pdbx_strand_id
1 'polypeptide(L)'
;MKFKKIISLFLILVMSISMTGCFKSDTMEDIDIYTTVYPIEYIVDRLYGEYSNIYSIYPDGVIPSEYELTNKQIKDYSESDLFIFNGLDIEKELVTEFFSNNKDIKIIDSTASMEVNYRTEELWLNPSNLLMIAQNIKNG
;
A
#
# COMPACT_ATOMS: atom_id res chain seq x y z
N MET A 1 -11.97 57.17 -11.37
CA MET A 1 -11.40 56.13 -12.24
C MET A 1 -10.22 55.36 -11.60
N LYS A 2 -9.34 55.97 -10.84
CA LYS A 2 -8.18 55.29 -10.21
C LYS A 2 -8.56 54.24 -9.16
N PHE A 3 -9.60 54.54 -8.35
CA PHE A 3 -10.05 53.65 -7.26
C PHE A 3 -10.58 52.28 -7.78
N LYS A 4 -11.36 52.27 -8.85
CA LYS A 4 -11.85 51.05 -9.48
C LYS A 4 -10.72 50.18 -10.04
N LYS A 5 -9.64 50.77 -10.54
CA LYS A 5 -8.46 50.05 -11.04
C LYS A 5 -7.67 49.40 -9.92
N ILE A 6 -7.58 50.08 -8.76
CA ILE A 6 -6.90 49.57 -7.56
C ILE A 6 -7.67 48.35 -6.99
N ILE A 7 -9.00 48.46 -6.91
CA ILE A 7 -9.84 47.32 -6.46
C ILE A 7 -9.74 46.13 -7.41
N SER A 8 -9.75 46.36 -8.73
CA SER A 8 -9.57 45.28 -9.72
C SER A 8 -8.20 44.63 -9.61
N LEU A 9 -7.14 45.39 -9.38
CA LEU A 9 -5.79 44.84 -9.20
C LEU A 9 -5.67 44.02 -7.91
N PHE A 10 -6.32 44.47 -6.83
CA PHE A 10 -6.36 43.75 -5.55
C PHE A 10 -7.15 42.44 -5.66
N LEU A 11 -8.27 42.42 -6.42
CA LEU A 11 -9.06 41.24 -6.66
C LEU A 11 -8.30 40.18 -7.45
N ILE A 12 -7.51 40.58 -8.45
CA ILE A 12 -6.65 39.70 -9.25
C ILE A 12 -5.53 39.13 -8.38
N LEU A 13 -4.94 39.92 -7.50
CA LEU A 13 -3.91 39.49 -6.57
C LEU A 13 -4.43 38.45 -5.55
N VAL A 14 -5.65 38.63 -5.05
CA VAL A 14 -6.29 37.69 -4.12
C VAL A 14 -6.65 36.37 -4.83
N MET A 15 -7.07 36.38 -6.08
CA MET A 15 -7.36 35.19 -6.86
C MET A 15 -6.12 34.36 -7.20
N SER A 16 -4.94 34.98 -7.35
CA SER A 16 -3.70 34.25 -7.63
C SER A 16 -3.13 33.49 -6.42
N ILE A 17 -3.51 33.84 -5.20
CA ILE A 17 -3.05 33.17 -3.97
C ILE A 17 -3.85 31.87 -3.69
N SER A 18 -5.03 31.70 -4.28
CA SER A 18 -5.92 30.56 -4.02
C SER A 18 -5.55 29.28 -4.80
N MET A 19 -4.53 29.30 -5.64
CA MET A 19 -4.14 28.14 -6.48
C MET A 19 -2.97 27.35 -5.91
N THR A 20 -2.47 27.65 -4.72
CA THR A 20 -1.59 26.74 -4.00
C THR A 20 -2.44 25.68 -3.27
N GLY A 21 -3.25 24.95 -4.01
CA GLY A 21 -3.71 23.63 -3.58
C GLY A 21 -2.47 22.80 -3.39
N CYS A 22 -2.09 22.48 -2.15
CA CYS A 22 -1.19 21.39 -1.86
C CYS A 22 -1.75 20.15 -2.55
N PHE A 23 -1.24 19.81 -3.72
CA PHE A 23 -1.17 18.43 -4.14
C PHE A 23 -0.26 17.78 -3.11
N LYS A 24 -0.85 17.19 -2.07
CA LYS A 24 -0.19 16.17 -1.30
C LYS A 24 -0.08 14.99 -2.29
N SER A 25 0.97 14.98 -3.09
CA SER A 25 1.40 13.75 -3.73
C SER A 25 1.72 12.84 -2.57
N ASP A 26 0.99 11.77 -2.42
CA ASP A 26 1.35 10.67 -1.55
C ASP A 26 2.60 10.06 -2.23
N THR A 27 3.74 10.67 -1.92
CA THR A 27 5.01 10.15 -2.39
C THR A 27 5.23 8.90 -1.55
N MET A 28 5.33 7.76 -2.22
CA MET A 28 5.72 6.49 -1.61
C MET A 28 7.23 6.52 -1.25
N GLU A 29 7.70 7.68 -0.76
CA GLU A 29 9.10 7.92 -0.42
C GLU A 29 9.32 7.64 1.07
N ASP A 30 10.37 6.89 1.38
CA ASP A 30 10.83 6.58 2.73
C ASP A 30 9.79 5.88 3.63
N ILE A 31 8.86 5.09 3.04
CA ILE A 31 7.92 4.28 3.80
C ILE A 31 8.38 2.83 3.90
N ASP A 32 8.03 2.19 5.00
CA ASP A 32 8.25 0.76 5.23
C ASP A 32 7.03 -0.04 4.79
N ILE A 33 7.22 -0.89 3.77
CA ILE A 33 6.18 -1.75 3.21
C ILE A 33 6.48 -3.20 3.56
N TYR A 34 5.58 -3.85 4.27
CA TYR A 34 5.64 -5.28 4.49
C TYR A 34 4.71 -6.03 3.55
N THR A 35 5.18 -7.17 3.05
CA THR A 35 4.45 -8.05 2.13
C THR A 35 4.42 -9.48 2.66
N THR A 36 3.53 -10.33 2.14
CA THR A 36 3.41 -11.71 2.60
C THR A 36 4.31 -12.67 1.81
N VAL A 37 4.06 -12.84 0.51
CA VAL A 37 4.75 -13.83 -0.31
C VAL A 37 5.64 -13.19 -1.36
N TYR A 38 6.72 -13.87 -1.71
CA TYR A 38 7.73 -13.36 -2.66
C TYR A 38 7.14 -12.77 -3.96
N PRO A 39 6.14 -13.34 -4.63
CA PRO A 39 5.59 -12.72 -5.84
C PRO A 39 4.94 -11.35 -5.59
N ILE A 40 4.35 -11.13 -4.42
CA ILE A 40 3.80 -9.83 -4.03
C ILE A 40 4.96 -8.86 -3.73
N GLU A 41 5.95 -9.30 -2.95
CA GLU A 41 7.18 -8.54 -2.68
C GLU A 41 7.84 -8.10 -3.98
N TYR A 42 8.04 -9.01 -4.93
CA TYR A 42 8.62 -8.71 -6.23
C TYR A 42 7.86 -7.63 -7.00
N ILE A 43 6.52 -7.70 -7.03
CA ILE A 43 5.69 -6.68 -7.69
C ILE A 43 5.83 -5.33 -7.01
N VAL A 44 5.78 -5.32 -5.66
CA VAL A 44 5.91 -4.10 -4.86
C VAL A 44 7.29 -3.47 -5.06
N ASP A 45 8.35 -4.27 -5.05
CA ASP A 45 9.72 -3.83 -5.33
C ASP A 45 9.84 -3.20 -6.73
N ARG A 46 9.23 -3.82 -7.75
CA ARG A 46 9.22 -3.26 -9.10
C ARG A 46 8.43 -1.96 -9.25
N LEU A 47 7.44 -1.74 -8.40
CA LEU A 47 6.61 -0.53 -8.41
C LEU A 47 7.19 0.59 -7.55
N TYR A 48 7.76 0.27 -6.41
CA TYR A 48 8.09 1.24 -5.36
C TYR A 48 9.49 1.10 -4.75
N GLY A 49 10.24 0.02 -5.05
CA GLY A 49 11.54 -0.27 -4.42
C GLY A 49 12.63 0.78 -4.65
N GLU A 50 12.43 1.71 -5.60
CA GLU A 50 13.32 2.88 -5.78
C GLU A 50 13.09 3.95 -4.70
N TYR A 51 11.90 3.96 -4.07
CA TYR A 51 11.45 5.02 -3.17
C TYR A 51 11.13 4.55 -1.76
N SER A 52 10.83 3.26 -1.58
CA SER A 52 10.36 2.67 -0.33
C SER A 52 11.24 1.50 0.11
N ASN A 53 11.19 1.17 1.40
CA ASN A 53 11.83 -0.03 1.92
C ASN A 53 10.82 -1.19 1.86
N ILE A 54 11.16 -2.27 1.18
CA ILE A 54 10.29 -3.43 0.97
C ILE A 54 10.79 -4.62 1.78
N TYR A 55 9.91 -5.26 2.54
CA TYR A 55 10.22 -6.39 3.39
C TYR A 55 9.17 -7.49 3.25
N SER A 56 9.58 -8.76 3.40
CA SER A 56 8.67 -9.88 3.57
C SER A 56 8.48 -10.19 5.07
N ILE A 57 7.24 -10.54 5.46
CA ILE A 57 6.97 -11.05 6.81
C ILE A 57 7.43 -12.51 6.97
N TYR A 58 7.58 -13.23 5.86
CA TYR A 58 8.06 -14.61 5.85
C TYR A 58 9.52 -14.68 5.46
N PRO A 59 10.35 -15.44 6.22
CA PRO A 59 11.72 -15.73 5.82
C PRO A 59 11.79 -16.52 4.51
N ASP A 60 12.90 -16.39 3.80
CA ASP A 60 13.15 -17.16 2.58
C ASP A 60 13.04 -18.67 2.83
N GLY A 61 12.37 -19.36 1.92
CA GLY A 61 12.28 -20.83 1.90
C GLY A 61 11.29 -21.44 2.87
N VAL A 62 10.50 -20.61 3.60
CA VAL A 62 9.40 -21.13 4.42
C VAL A 62 8.11 -21.27 3.62
N ILE A 63 7.26 -22.19 4.03
CA ILE A 63 5.89 -22.34 3.52
C ILE A 63 4.99 -21.48 4.40
N PRO A 64 4.31 -20.44 3.86
CA PRO A 64 3.51 -19.50 4.67
C PRO A 64 2.46 -20.18 5.55
N SER A 65 1.81 -21.24 5.05
CA SER A 65 0.79 -21.99 5.81
C SER A 65 1.35 -22.82 6.97
N GLU A 66 2.67 -23.01 7.04
CA GLU A 66 3.37 -23.77 8.09
C GLU A 66 4.18 -22.86 9.03
N TYR A 67 4.24 -21.56 8.74
CA TYR A 67 5.03 -20.60 9.50
C TYR A 67 4.15 -19.73 10.39
N GLU A 68 4.34 -19.81 11.69
CA GLU A 68 3.66 -18.96 12.66
C GLU A 68 4.54 -17.78 13.08
N LEU A 69 4.01 -16.58 12.92
CA LEU A 69 4.66 -15.38 13.42
C LEU A 69 4.58 -15.33 14.95
N THR A 70 5.66 -14.94 15.58
CA THR A 70 5.66 -14.67 17.03
C THR A 70 4.93 -13.36 17.33
N ASN A 71 4.40 -13.22 18.54
CA ASN A 71 3.75 -11.97 19.00
C ASN A 71 4.64 -10.74 18.83
N LYS A 72 5.97 -10.93 18.97
CA LYS A 72 6.93 -9.85 18.77
C LYS A 72 6.98 -9.44 17.30
N GLN A 73 7.08 -10.39 16.37
CA GLN A 73 7.06 -10.12 14.93
C GLN A 73 5.76 -9.47 14.49
N ILE A 74 4.61 -9.96 14.97
CA ILE A 74 3.30 -9.37 14.68
C ILE A 74 3.28 -7.90 15.10
N LYS A 75 3.78 -7.59 16.29
CA LYS A 75 3.87 -6.23 16.78
C LYS A 75 4.83 -5.39 15.94
N ASP A 76 6.06 -5.89 15.71
CA ASP A 76 7.09 -5.16 14.95
C ASP A 76 6.60 -4.86 13.52
N TYR A 77 5.97 -5.84 12.84
CA TYR A 77 5.46 -5.66 11.47
C TYR A 77 4.22 -4.77 11.39
N SER A 78 3.40 -4.74 12.44
CA SER A 78 2.25 -3.83 12.51
C SER A 78 2.64 -2.35 12.62
N GLU A 79 3.90 -2.05 12.98
CA GLU A 79 4.42 -0.68 13.04
C GLU A 79 4.78 -0.12 11.64
N SER A 80 4.68 -0.93 10.57
CA SER A 80 4.91 -0.49 9.20
C SER A 80 3.88 0.54 8.73
N ASP A 81 4.24 1.29 7.69
CA ASP A 81 3.35 2.26 7.05
C ASP A 81 2.28 1.58 6.19
N LEU A 82 2.67 0.48 5.53
CA LEU A 82 1.81 -0.24 4.59
C LEU A 82 2.04 -1.75 4.69
N PHE A 83 0.96 -2.50 4.74
CA PHE A 83 0.95 -3.97 4.63
C PHE A 83 0.19 -4.40 3.38
N ILE A 84 0.82 -5.22 2.52
CA ILE A 84 0.24 -5.74 1.28
C ILE A 84 0.23 -7.26 1.34
N PHE A 85 -0.95 -7.87 1.24
CA PHE A 85 -1.11 -9.31 1.38
C PHE A 85 -1.80 -9.96 0.18
N ASN A 86 -1.66 -11.29 0.05
CA ASN A 86 -2.13 -12.06 -1.09
C ASN A 86 -3.61 -12.50 -1.00
N GLY A 87 -4.35 -12.03 0.01
CA GLY A 87 -5.78 -12.30 0.14
C GLY A 87 -6.16 -13.68 0.67
N LEU A 88 -5.22 -14.48 1.14
CA LEU A 88 -5.49 -15.79 1.76
C LEU A 88 -6.18 -15.64 3.12
N ASP A 89 -6.96 -16.64 3.51
CA ASP A 89 -7.71 -16.57 4.78
C ASP A 89 -6.79 -16.44 5.99
N ILE A 90 -5.65 -17.14 6.03
CA ILE A 90 -4.65 -17.02 7.09
C ILE A 90 -4.04 -15.61 7.15
N GLU A 91 -3.85 -14.97 6.02
CA GLU A 91 -3.33 -13.60 5.95
C GLU A 91 -4.36 -12.57 6.42
N LYS A 92 -5.66 -12.83 6.22
CA LYS A 92 -6.75 -11.98 6.76
C LYS A 92 -6.80 -12.00 8.29
N GLU A 93 -6.44 -13.13 8.90
CA GLU A 93 -6.28 -13.19 10.37
C GLU A 93 -5.13 -12.30 10.82
N LEU A 94 -3.97 -12.34 10.14
CA LEU A 94 -2.84 -11.43 10.40
C LEU A 94 -3.22 -9.96 10.23
N VAL A 95 -4.00 -9.63 9.20
CA VAL A 95 -4.53 -8.26 8.99
C VAL A 95 -5.30 -7.79 10.22
N THR A 96 -6.14 -8.66 10.79
CA THR A 96 -6.91 -8.35 12.00
C THR A 96 -5.99 -8.08 13.20
N GLU A 97 -4.94 -8.86 13.36
CA GLU A 97 -3.95 -8.70 14.43
C GLU A 97 -3.13 -7.42 14.25
N PHE A 98 -2.63 -7.16 13.04
CA PHE A 98 -1.88 -5.94 12.72
C PHE A 98 -2.73 -4.70 13.00
N PHE A 99 -3.97 -4.68 12.51
CA PHE A 99 -4.89 -3.57 12.75
C PHE A 99 -5.28 -3.44 14.23
N SER A 100 -5.21 -4.50 15.01
CA SER A 100 -5.44 -4.45 16.46
C SER A 100 -4.29 -3.77 17.21
N ASN A 101 -3.06 -3.96 16.72
CA ASN A 101 -1.85 -3.34 17.28
C ASN A 101 -1.67 -1.88 16.81
N ASN A 102 -1.92 -1.62 15.53
CA ASN A 102 -1.79 -0.30 14.93
C ASN A 102 -3.04 0.04 14.08
N LYS A 103 -3.80 1.06 14.49
CA LYS A 103 -5.01 1.49 13.77
C LYS A 103 -4.71 2.37 12.55
N ASP A 104 -3.50 2.89 12.46
CA ASP A 104 -3.07 3.81 11.41
C ASP A 104 -2.38 3.07 10.24
N ILE A 105 -2.07 1.77 10.40
CA ILE A 105 -1.48 0.95 9.35
C ILE A 105 -2.39 0.92 8.12
N LYS A 106 -1.83 1.20 6.96
CA LYS A 106 -2.54 1.02 5.69
C LYS A 106 -2.45 -0.44 5.25
N ILE A 107 -3.52 -0.96 4.68
CA ILE A 107 -3.60 -2.37 4.30
C ILE A 107 -4.19 -2.50 2.90
N ILE A 108 -3.50 -3.25 2.03
CA ILE A 108 -3.95 -3.54 0.66
C ILE A 108 -4.11 -5.05 0.50
N ASP A 109 -5.31 -5.48 0.14
CA ASP A 109 -5.57 -6.81 -0.40
C ASP A 109 -5.22 -6.82 -1.89
N SER A 110 -4.11 -7.44 -2.26
CA SER A 110 -3.65 -7.48 -3.65
C SER A 110 -4.57 -8.28 -4.57
N THR A 111 -5.46 -9.09 -4.00
CA THR A 111 -6.44 -9.91 -4.73
C THR A 111 -7.86 -9.36 -4.68
N ALA A 112 -8.04 -8.13 -4.20
CA ALA A 112 -9.34 -7.48 -4.10
C ALA A 112 -10.11 -7.55 -5.42
N SER A 113 -11.38 -7.95 -5.36
CA SER A 113 -12.27 -8.11 -6.52
C SER A 113 -11.86 -9.18 -7.54
N MET A 114 -10.87 -10.02 -7.24
CA MET A 114 -10.57 -11.20 -8.04
C MET A 114 -11.51 -12.35 -7.66
N GLU A 115 -12.07 -13.04 -8.67
CA GLU A 115 -12.74 -14.31 -8.44
C GLU A 115 -11.70 -15.39 -8.12
N VAL A 116 -11.40 -15.55 -6.85
CA VAL A 116 -10.49 -16.58 -6.36
C VAL A 116 -11.29 -17.90 -6.25
N ASN A 117 -11.46 -18.56 -7.37
CA ASN A 117 -12.01 -19.92 -7.38
C ASN A 117 -10.97 -20.87 -6.78
N TYR A 118 -11.13 -21.16 -5.50
CA TYR A 118 -10.34 -22.10 -4.70
C TYR A 118 -8.84 -21.82 -4.57
N ARG A 119 -8.48 -21.22 -3.41
CA ARG A 119 -7.30 -21.52 -2.57
C ARG A 119 -6.04 -22.02 -3.28
N THR A 120 -5.69 -21.48 -4.41
CA THR A 120 -4.35 -21.65 -4.90
C THR A 120 -3.52 -20.52 -4.34
N GLU A 121 -2.65 -20.86 -3.42
CA GLU A 121 -1.62 -19.96 -2.90
C GLU A 121 -0.82 -19.30 -4.03
N GLU A 122 -0.97 -19.80 -5.24
CA GLU A 122 -0.19 -19.49 -6.44
C GLU A 122 -1.00 -18.76 -7.53
N LEU A 123 -1.88 -17.83 -7.12
CA LEU A 123 -2.68 -17.01 -8.05
C LEU A 123 -1.83 -16.28 -9.09
N TRP A 124 -0.62 -15.92 -8.72
CA TRP A 124 0.34 -15.18 -9.56
C TRP A 124 0.90 -15.99 -10.74
N LEU A 125 0.78 -17.31 -10.75
CA LEU A 125 1.23 -18.15 -11.88
C LEU A 125 0.41 -17.89 -13.15
N ASN A 126 -0.80 -17.37 -13.03
CA ASN A 126 -1.59 -16.92 -14.16
C ASN A 126 -1.20 -15.47 -14.50
N PRO A 127 -0.68 -15.17 -15.71
CA PRO A 127 -0.27 -13.82 -16.12
C PRO A 127 -1.36 -12.77 -16.02
N SER A 128 -2.62 -13.14 -16.26
CA SER A 128 -3.75 -12.21 -16.10
C SER A 128 -3.99 -11.85 -14.65
N ASN A 129 -3.87 -12.81 -13.74
CA ASN A 129 -3.97 -12.57 -12.31
C ASN A 129 -2.81 -11.70 -11.82
N LEU A 130 -1.59 -11.98 -12.28
CA LEU A 130 -0.41 -11.19 -11.94
C LEU A 130 -0.59 -9.71 -12.30
N LEU A 131 -1.16 -9.44 -13.47
CA LEU A 131 -1.45 -8.07 -13.90
C LEU A 131 -2.53 -7.42 -13.01
N MET A 132 -3.59 -8.15 -12.64
CA MET A 132 -4.63 -7.65 -11.74
C MET A 132 -4.07 -7.35 -10.34
N ILE A 133 -3.22 -8.25 -9.81
CA ILE A 133 -2.52 -8.04 -8.54
C ILE A 133 -1.70 -6.74 -8.58
N ALA A 134 -0.89 -6.56 -9.63
CA ALA A 134 -0.10 -5.34 -9.80
C ALA A 134 -0.97 -4.07 -9.90
N GLN A 135 -2.12 -4.15 -10.56
CA GLN A 135 -3.09 -3.04 -10.63
C GLN A 135 -3.73 -2.75 -9.28
N ASN A 136 -4.11 -3.78 -8.51
CA ASN A 136 -4.68 -3.62 -7.18
C ASN A 136 -3.67 -2.96 -6.23
N ILE A 137 -2.42 -3.40 -6.24
CA ILE A 137 -1.35 -2.80 -5.44
C ILE A 137 -1.13 -1.33 -5.82
N LYS A 138 -1.15 -1.01 -7.13
CA LYS A 138 -0.94 0.36 -7.59
C LYS A 138 -2.10 1.31 -7.24
N ASN A 139 -3.33 0.78 -7.14
CA ASN A 139 -4.54 1.60 -6.98
C ASN A 139 -4.98 1.73 -5.51
N GLY A 140 -4.52 0.84 -4.62
CA GLY A 140 -4.80 0.87 -3.17
C GLY A 140 -3.86 1.77 -2.43
#